data_4e48052a5bc9001ff8fe8a98896d8836
#
_entry.id   4e48052a5bc9001ff8fe8a98896d8836
#
_cell.length_a   1.000
_cell.length_b   1.000
_cell.length_c   1.000
_cell.angle_alpha   90.00
_cell.angle_beta   90.00
_cell.angle_gamma   90.00
#
_symmetry.space_group_name_H-M   'P 1'
#
loop_
_entity.id
_entity.type
_entity.pdbx_description
1 polymer ?
#
loop_
_entity_poly.entity_id
_entity_poly.type
_entity_poly.pdbx_seq_one_letter_code
_entity_poly.pdbx_strand_id
1 'polypeptide(L)'
;YNDCTEMSEVHVFNAGPCILPQQAIDASIEALRDFKGTGISVLSVSHRSKEWGEVMDEVRANWKELLNIPDTHEVVFLGGGASLQFLYVAMNFLEHKAAYLDTGVWAHKALQQAQGLGEAYAIACSADKNYSYIPKGYVIPSDLDYFHITTNNTIYGTEIKEDIISPVPLIADMSSDIMSRPVDVSKYAMIYGGAQKNVGPAGVIFAIIRKDALGKVSRKIPTMLDYRTHI
;
A
#
# COMPACT_ATOMS: atom_id res chain seq x y z
N TYR A 1 16.34 27.03 38.15
CA TYR A 1 14.94 26.69 37.84
C TYR A 1 14.99 25.44 36.98
N ASN A 2 15.01 24.28 37.66
CA ASN A 2 14.79 22.98 37.03
C ASN A 2 13.30 22.67 37.18
N ASP A 3 12.49 23.07 36.21
CA ASP A 3 11.15 22.55 36.08
C ASP A 3 11.21 21.44 35.00
N CYS A 4 11.69 20.26 35.44
CA CYS A 4 11.45 19.03 34.69
C CYS A 4 9.97 18.69 34.91
N THR A 5 9.10 19.33 34.14
CA THR A 5 7.77 18.77 33.95
C THR A 5 7.96 17.40 33.28
N GLU A 6 7.80 16.33 34.08
CA GLU A 6 7.64 14.99 33.54
C GLU A 6 6.54 15.08 32.50
N MET A 7 6.91 14.95 31.22
CA MET A 7 5.90 14.86 30.16
C MET A 7 5.14 13.58 30.42
N SER A 8 3.86 13.71 30.74
CA SER A 8 2.98 12.55 30.89
C SER A 8 3.03 11.72 29.62
N GLU A 9 3.34 10.43 29.76
CA GLU A 9 3.33 9.50 28.64
C GLU A 9 1.92 9.43 28.05
N VAL A 10 1.76 9.86 26.78
CA VAL A 10 0.47 9.83 26.09
C VAL A 10 0.37 8.53 25.29
N HIS A 11 -0.60 7.70 25.64
CA HIS A 11 -0.92 6.51 24.87
C HIS A 11 -1.84 6.86 23.69
N VAL A 12 -1.42 6.49 22.47
CA VAL A 12 -2.17 6.76 21.24
C VAL A 12 -2.73 5.46 20.69
N PHE A 13 -4.05 5.40 20.49
CA PHE A 13 -4.78 4.26 19.96
C PHE A 13 -5.46 4.58 18.61
N ASN A 14 -4.86 5.46 17.81
CA ASN A 14 -5.38 5.83 16.51
C ASN A 14 -5.26 4.68 15.49
N ALA A 15 -6.21 4.60 14.57
CA ALA A 15 -6.11 3.69 13.41
C ALA A 15 -5.00 4.09 12.41
N GLY A 16 -4.45 5.29 12.54
CA GLY A 16 -3.37 5.88 11.75
C GLY A 16 -3.53 7.41 11.64
N PRO A 17 -2.41 8.15 11.62
CA PRO A 17 -1.02 7.70 11.73
C PRO A 17 -0.73 7.05 13.09
N CYS A 18 0.05 5.97 13.06
CA CYS A 18 0.47 5.27 14.27
C CYS A 18 1.75 5.89 14.85
N ILE A 19 2.03 5.60 16.12
CA ILE A 19 3.28 6.02 16.76
C ILE A 19 4.44 5.24 16.12
N LEU A 20 5.48 5.98 15.73
CA LEU A 20 6.74 5.40 15.31
C LEU A 20 7.56 4.94 16.54
N PRO A 21 8.38 3.89 16.39
CA PRO A 21 9.36 3.53 17.41
C PRO A 21 10.30 4.70 17.74
N GLN A 22 10.71 4.83 18.99
CA GLN A 22 11.58 5.95 19.43
C GLN A 22 12.88 6.01 18.62
N GLN A 23 13.45 4.85 18.29
CA GLN A 23 14.66 4.76 17.45
C GLN A 23 14.46 5.39 16.07
N ALA A 24 13.29 5.22 15.46
CA ALA A 24 12.98 5.83 14.16
C ALA A 24 12.82 7.36 14.28
N ILE A 25 12.24 7.82 15.41
CA ILE A 25 12.12 9.26 15.69
C ILE A 25 13.50 9.87 15.87
N ASP A 26 14.36 9.26 16.69
CA ASP A 26 15.72 9.75 16.97
C ASP A 26 16.57 9.78 15.70
N ALA A 27 16.53 8.73 14.89
CA ALA A 27 17.20 8.69 13.59
C ALA A 27 16.70 9.79 12.63
N SER A 28 15.40 10.08 12.66
CA SER A 28 14.82 11.17 11.87
C SER A 28 15.30 12.54 12.34
N ILE A 29 15.41 12.76 13.65
CA ILE A 29 15.96 14.00 14.22
C ILE A 29 17.41 14.20 13.79
N GLU A 30 18.25 13.17 13.86
CA GLU A 30 19.63 13.25 13.40
C GLU A 30 19.73 13.52 11.90
N ALA A 31 18.91 12.85 11.07
CA ALA A 31 18.86 13.13 9.64
C ALA A 31 18.40 14.57 9.30
N LEU A 32 17.53 15.16 10.12
CA LEU A 32 17.14 16.56 10.01
C LEU A 32 18.29 17.52 10.34
N ARG A 33 19.19 17.15 11.24
CA ARG A 33 20.36 17.96 11.61
C ARG A 33 21.49 17.81 10.59
N ASP A 34 21.85 16.58 10.31
CA ASP A 34 22.94 16.23 9.39
C ASP A 34 22.66 14.86 8.74
N PHE A 35 22.29 14.86 7.47
CA PHE A 35 22.00 13.64 6.74
C PHE A 35 23.29 12.89 6.37
N LYS A 36 23.55 11.77 7.03
CA LYS A 36 24.69 10.87 6.77
C LYS A 36 26.06 11.58 6.78
N GLY A 37 26.24 12.62 7.59
CA GLY A 37 27.51 13.35 7.67
C GLY A 37 27.80 14.29 6.48
N THR A 38 26.79 14.64 5.71
CA THR A 38 26.94 15.54 4.55
C THR A 38 27.05 17.03 4.92
N GLY A 39 26.79 17.37 6.18
CA GLY A 39 26.74 18.76 6.66
C GLY A 39 25.44 19.48 6.31
N ILE A 40 24.45 18.79 5.73
CA ILE A 40 23.14 19.36 5.39
C ILE A 40 21.99 18.47 5.88
N SER A 41 20.83 19.09 6.14
CA SER A 41 19.61 18.40 6.50
C SER A 41 19.09 17.52 5.36
N VAL A 42 18.47 16.37 5.68
CA VAL A 42 17.73 15.55 4.70
C VAL A 42 16.70 16.36 3.92
N LEU A 43 16.15 17.44 4.48
CA LEU A 43 15.20 18.32 3.78
C LEU A 43 15.83 19.08 2.59
N SER A 44 17.16 19.18 2.55
CA SER A 44 17.93 19.86 1.50
C SER A 44 18.67 18.88 0.59
N VAL A 45 18.58 17.59 0.84
CA VAL A 45 19.24 16.56 0.02
C VAL A 45 18.41 16.26 -1.22
N SER A 46 19.07 16.25 -2.38
CA SER A 46 18.42 15.85 -3.62
C SER A 46 18.06 14.35 -3.60
N HIS A 47 16.87 14.01 -4.06
CA HIS A 47 16.47 12.62 -4.27
C HIS A 47 17.34 11.87 -5.32
N ARG A 48 18.22 12.60 -6.05
CA ARG A 48 19.17 12.05 -7.01
C ARG A 48 20.59 11.94 -6.45
N SER A 49 20.82 12.33 -5.19
CA SER A 49 22.13 12.19 -4.57
C SER A 49 22.45 10.72 -4.30
N LYS A 50 23.74 10.42 -4.22
CA LYS A 50 24.21 9.08 -3.90
C LYS A 50 23.73 8.62 -2.52
N GLU A 51 23.80 9.49 -1.54
CA GLU A 51 23.42 9.22 -0.15
C GLU A 51 21.94 8.89 -0.02
N TRP A 52 21.08 9.57 -0.79
CA TRP A 52 19.66 9.25 -0.86
C TRP A 52 19.42 7.90 -1.57
N GLY A 53 20.14 7.65 -2.67
CA GLY A 53 20.07 6.37 -3.40
C GLY A 53 20.39 5.19 -2.49
N GLU A 54 21.47 5.28 -1.69
CA GLU A 54 21.85 4.25 -0.72
C GLU A 54 20.73 3.95 0.30
N VAL A 55 20.06 4.99 0.82
CA VAL A 55 18.93 4.80 1.75
C VAL A 55 17.76 4.09 1.05
N MET A 56 17.46 4.47 -0.18
CA MET A 56 16.36 3.85 -0.93
C MET A 56 16.65 2.39 -1.27
N ASP A 57 17.91 2.07 -1.59
CA ASP A 57 18.33 0.69 -1.87
C ASP A 57 18.27 -0.18 -0.60
N GLU A 58 18.71 0.36 0.54
CA GLU A 58 18.60 -0.30 1.85
C GLU A 58 17.13 -0.57 2.22
N VAL A 59 16.25 0.42 2.05
CA VAL A 59 14.82 0.26 2.33
C VAL A 59 14.21 -0.82 1.45
N ARG A 60 14.51 -0.83 0.14
CA ARG A 60 14.00 -1.87 -0.77
C ARG A 60 14.53 -3.26 -0.40
N ALA A 61 15.82 -3.37 -0.04
CA ALA A 61 16.41 -4.63 0.39
C ALA A 61 15.73 -5.16 1.65
N ASN A 62 15.53 -4.31 2.65
CA ASN A 62 14.83 -4.67 3.89
C ASN A 62 13.38 -5.13 3.63
N TRP A 63 12.65 -4.48 2.73
CA TRP A 63 11.31 -4.92 2.35
C TRP A 63 11.35 -6.30 1.65
N LYS A 64 12.30 -6.52 0.75
CA LYS A 64 12.46 -7.82 0.07
C LYS A 64 12.77 -8.93 1.07
N GLU A 65 13.62 -8.68 2.04
CA GLU A 65 13.97 -9.66 3.08
C GLU A 65 12.77 -9.94 4.01
N LEU A 66 12.17 -8.90 4.60
CA LEU A 66 11.09 -9.03 5.59
C LEU A 66 9.84 -9.72 5.06
N LEU A 67 9.50 -9.49 3.79
CA LEU A 67 8.30 -10.07 3.16
C LEU A 67 8.63 -11.22 2.21
N ASN A 68 9.92 -11.63 2.13
CA ASN A 68 10.37 -12.65 1.19
C ASN A 68 9.88 -12.39 -0.24
N ILE A 69 10.05 -11.13 -0.72
CA ILE A 69 9.55 -10.69 -2.02
C ILE A 69 10.39 -11.32 -3.13
N PRO A 70 9.77 -12.07 -4.06
CA PRO A 70 10.52 -12.70 -5.15
C PRO A 70 11.00 -11.66 -6.17
N ASP A 71 12.07 -12.00 -6.93
CA ASP A 71 12.67 -11.12 -7.95
C ASP A 71 11.72 -10.75 -9.10
N THR A 72 10.60 -11.43 -9.21
CA THR A 72 9.53 -11.10 -10.16
C THR A 72 8.77 -9.83 -9.78
N HIS A 73 8.92 -9.36 -8.55
CA HIS A 73 8.24 -8.17 -8.02
C HIS A 73 9.24 -7.05 -7.71
N GLU A 74 8.76 -5.82 -7.82
CA GLU A 74 9.50 -4.63 -7.38
C GLU A 74 8.75 -3.88 -6.28
N VAL A 75 9.53 -3.24 -5.41
CA VAL A 75 9.02 -2.38 -4.34
C VAL A 75 9.24 -0.93 -4.75
N VAL A 76 8.17 -0.18 -4.84
CA VAL A 76 8.20 1.25 -5.16
C VAL A 76 7.56 2.07 -4.04
N PHE A 77 8.08 3.27 -3.84
CA PHE A 77 7.54 4.22 -2.87
C PHE A 77 7.03 5.46 -3.61
N LEU A 78 5.80 5.87 -3.28
CA LEU A 78 5.06 6.89 -4.00
C LEU A 78 4.47 7.91 -3.02
N GLY A 79 4.02 9.04 -3.53
CA GLY A 79 3.22 10.02 -2.82
C GLY A 79 1.71 9.88 -3.12
N GLY A 80 0.90 10.78 -2.57
CA GLY A 80 -0.51 10.96 -2.94
C GLY A 80 -1.54 10.17 -2.12
N GLY A 81 -1.11 9.41 -1.12
CA GLY A 81 -2.00 8.62 -0.28
C GLY A 81 -2.54 7.35 -0.95
N ALA A 82 -2.97 6.36 -0.15
CA ALA A 82 -3.51 5.10 -0.67
C ALA A 82 -4.77 5.31 -1.54
N SER A 83 -5.52 6.39 -1.31
CA SER A 83 -6.70 6.72 -2.13
C SER A 83 -6.34 7.04 -3.59
N LEU A 84 -5.14 7.60 -3.85
CA LEU A 84 -4.68 7.82 -5.20
C LEU A 84 -4.32 6.48 -5.88
N GLN A 85 -3.92 5.48 -5.11
CA GLN A 85 -3.65 4.15 -5.65
C GLN A 85 -4.90 3.45 -6.20
N PHE A 86 -6.09 3.78 -5.72
CA PHE A 86 -7.34 3.27 -6.31
C PHE A 86 -7.45 3.66 -7.79
N LEU A 87 -7.07 4.90 -8.14
CA LEU A 87 -6.98 5.36 -9.51
C LEU A 87 -5.81 4.70 -10.26
N TYR A 88 -4.61 4.65 -9.67
CA TYR A 88 -3.44 4.04 -10.28
C TYR A 88 -3.70 2.57 -10.68
N VAL A 89 -4.31 1.79 -9.77
CA VAL A 89 -4.67 0.40 -10.05
C VAL A 89 -5.55 0.31 -11.28
N ALA A 90 -6.66 1.04 -11.31
CA ALA A 90 -7.59 1.00 -12.44
C ALA A 90 -6.94 1.50 -13.74
N MET A 91 -6.09 2.54 -13.69
CA MET A 91 -5.36 3.04 -14.87
C MET A 91 -4.38 2.01 -15.44
N ASN A 92 -3.72 1.21 -14.60
CA ASN A 92 -2.65 0.31 -15.04
C ASN A 92 -3.11 -1.13 -15.29
N PHE A 93 -4.25 -1.54 -14.76
CA PHE A 93 -4.68 -2.94 -14.81
C PHE A 93 -6.06 -3.16 -15.46
N LEU A 94 -6.95 -2.16 -15.51
CA LEU A 94 -8.30 -2.32 -16.06
C LEU A 94 -8.28 -2.09 -17.59
N GLU A 95 -8.42 -3.14 -18.38
CA GLU A 95 -8.61 -3.05 -19.83
C GLU A 95 -10.08 -3.27 -20.20
N HIS A 96 -10.66 -4.39 -19.74
CA HIS A 96 -12.03 -4.80 -20.05
C HIS A 96 -12.92 -4.74 -18.82
N LYS A 97 -12.67 -5.63 -17.85
CA LYS A 97 -13.49 -5.70 -16.64
C LYS A 97 -12.72 -6.18 -15.40
N ALA A 98 -13.13 -5.71 -14.24
CA ALA A 98 -12.56 -6.11 -12.97
C ALA A 98 -13.65 -6.39 -11.93
N ALA A 99 -13.34 -7.26 -10.96
CA ALA A 99 -14.20 -7.51 -9.82
C ALA A 99 -13.55 -7.04 -8.51
N TYR A 100 -14.39 -6.65 -7.58
CA TYR A 100 -14.01 -6.15 -6.26
C TYR A 100 -14.75 -6.92 -5.17
N LEU A 101 -14.07 -7.20 -4.07
CA LEU A 101 -14.73 -7.64 -2.85
C LEU A 101 -15.07 -6.41 -2.01
N ASP A 102 -16.34 -6.00 -2.01
CA ASP A 102 -16.80 -4.79 -1.31
C ASP A 102 -17.07 -5.09 0.16
N THR A 103 -16.03 -4.92 0.97
CA THR A 103 -16.03 -5.25 2.42
C THR A 103 -15.94 -4.02 3.32
N GLY A 104 -16.08 -2.82 2.77
CA GLY A 104 -16.03 -1.60 3.55
C GLY A 104 -15.82 -0.33 2.74
N VAL A 105 -15.75 0.80 3.42
CA VAL A 105 -15.62 2.14 2.78
C VAL A 105 -14.44 2.20 1.81
N TRP A 106 -13.29 1.63 2.15
CA TRP A 106 -12.09 1.72 1.31
C TRP A 106 -12.21 0.83 0.08
N ALA A 107 -12.71 -0.40 0.23
CA ALA A 107 -13.02 -1.30 -0.88
C ALA A 107 -14.04 -0.67 -1.83
N HIS A 108 -15.10 -0.06 -1.28
CA HIS A 108 -16.13 0.62 -2.07
C HIS A 108 -15.57 1.82 -2.85
N LYS A 109 -14.73 2.65 -2.22
CA LYS A 109 -14.06 3.78 -2.91
C LYS A 109 -13.12 3.32 -4.02
N ALA A 110 -12.40 2.21 -3.82
CA ALA A 110 -11.55 1.64 -4.86
C ALA A 110 -12.39 1.17 -6.07
N LEU A 111 -13.51 0.48 -5.81
CA LEU A 111 -14.46 0.09 -6.85
C LEU A 111 -15.00 1.31 -7.63
N GLN A 112 -15.39 2.38 -6.93
CA GLN A 112 -15.89 3.61 -7.58
C GLN A 112 -14.87 4.24 -8.53
N GLN A 113 -13.56 4.23 -8.19
CA GLN A 113 -12.53 4.74 -9.09
C GLN A 113 -12.40 3.88 -10.35
N ALA A 114 -12.49 2.57 -10.21
CA ALA A 114 -12.45 1.67 -11.36
C ALA A 114 -13.68 1.85 -12.28
N GLN A 115 -14.87 2.03 -11.70
CA GLN A 115 -16.11 2.31 -12.44
C GLN A 115 -16.04 3.60 -13.26
N GLY A 116 -15.24 4.56 -12.85
CA GLY A 116 -14.97 5.77 -13.62
C GLY A 116 -14.11 5.56 -14.88
N LEU A 117 -13.45 4.40 -15.01
CA LEU A 117 -12.50 4.08 -16.07
C LEU A 117 -12.92 2.91 -16.96
N GLY A 118 -13.84 2.07 -16.51
CA GLY A 118 -14.28 0.89 -17.25
C GLY A 118 -15.30 0.06 -16.49
N GLU A 119 -15.53 -1.17 -16.95
CA GLU A 119 -16.45 -2.09 -16.30
C GLU A 119 -15.83 -2.62 -15.01
N ALA A 120 -16.43 -2.28 -13.87
CA ALA A 120 -16.04 -2.79 -12.57
C ALA A 120 -17.28 -3.03 -11.68
N TYR A 121 -17.29 -4.12 -10.94
CA TYR A 121 -18.42 -4.50 -10.11
C TYR A 121 -18.00 -5.20 -8.82
N ALA A 122 -18.88 -5.17 -7.82
CA ALA A 122 -18.71 -5.96 -6.61
C ALA A 122 -19.15 -7.40 -6.88
N ILE A 123 -18.23 -8.36 -6.73
CA ILE A 123 -18.56 -9.80 -6.86
C ILE A 123 -19.32 -10.30 -5.63
N ALA A 124 -19.01 -9.71 -4.48
CA ALA A 124 -19.70 -9.91 -3.22
C ALA A 124 -19.56 -8.64 -2.38
N CYS A 125 -20.57 -8.38 -1.56
CA CYS A 125 -20.64 -7.18 -0.73
C CYS A 125 -21.23 -7.54 0.64
N SER A 126 -20.72 -6.95 1.71
CA SER A 126 -21.24 -7.12 3.08
C SER A 126 -21.96 -5.89 3.64
N ALA A 127 -22.35 -4.96 2.79
CA ALA A 127 -23.09 -3.76 3.17
C ALA A 127 -24.49 -4.07 3.78
N ASP A 128 -25.07 -5.23 3.44
CA ASP A 128 -26.34 -5.74 3.99
C ASP A 128 -26.34 -5.85 5.51
N LYS A 129 -25.15 -6.07 6.10
CA LYS A 129 -24.93 -6.11 7.55
C LYS A 129 -23.89 -5.07 8.01
N ASN A 130 -23.92 -3.91 7.39
CA ASN A 130 -23.01 -2.82 7.72
C ASN A 130 -21.53 -3.25 7.76
N TYR A 131 -21.12 -4.07 6.78
CA TYR A 131 -19.75 -4.59 6.64
C TYR A 131 -19.19 -5.34 7.87
N SER A 132 -20.05 -5.95 8.65
CA SER A 132 -19.65 -6.66 9.88
C SER A 132 -19.12 -8.08 9.64
N TYR A 133 -18.98 -8.50 8.40
CA TYR A 133 -18.44 -9.81 8.02
C TYR A 133 -17.69 -9.77 6.68
N ILE A 134 -16.86 -10.78 6.45
CA ILE A 134 -16.22 -11.00 5.15
C ILE A 134 -17.07 -12.00 4.35
N PRO A 135 -17.57 -11.64 3.15
CA PRO A 135 -18.34 -12.54 2.30
C PRO A 135 -17.55 -13.79 1.94
N LYS A 136 -18.24 -14.94 1.87
CA LYS A 136 -17.67 -16.24 1.47
C LYS A 136 -18.55 -16.88 0.40
N GLY A 137 -18.01 -17.88 -0.30
CA GLY A 137 -18.77 -18.66 -1.29
C GLY A 137 -18.98 -17.97 -2.64
N TYR A 138 -18.34 -16.83 -2.89
CA TYR A 138 -18.31 -16.23 -4.23
C TYR A 138 -17.32 -16.98 -5.15
N VAL A 139 -17.58 -16.93 -6.45
CA VAL A 139 -16.71 -17.51 -7.47
C VAL A 139 -16.06 -16.39 -8.26
N ILE A 140 -14.73 -16.38 -8.33
CA ILE A 140 -13.98 -15.39 -9.12
C ILE A 140 -13.96 -15.83 -10.59
N PRO A 141 -14.57 -15.07 -11.53
CA PRO A 141 -14.49 -15.37 -12.95
C PRO A 141 -13.04 -15.32 -13.47
N SER A 142 -12.72 -16.21 -14.42
CA SER A 142 -11.37 -16.28 -15.00
C SER A 142 -11.13 -15.32 -16.16
N ASP A 143 -12.14 -14.55 -16.55
CA ASP A 143 -12.11 -13.60 -17.67
C ASP A 143 -12.02 -12.13 -17.22
N LEU A 144 -11.55 -11.90 -15.99
CA LEU A 144 -11.30 -10.58 -15.44
C LEU A 144 -9.86 -10.14 -15.69
N ASP A 145 -9.64 -8.84 -15.84
CA ASP A 145 -8.30 -8.25 -15.85
C ASP A 145 -7.62 -8.37 -14.48
N TYR A 146 -8.41 -8.19 -13.42
CA TYR A 146 -7.97 -8.40 -12.05
C TYR A 146 -9.14 -8.57 -11.07
N PHE A 147 -8.80 -9.09 -9.88
CA PHE A 147 -9.66 -9.10 -8.72
C PHE A 147 -9.03 -8.27 -7.60
N HIS A 148 -9.80 -7.35 -7.01
CA HIS A 148 -9.32 -6.43 -5.97
C HIS A 148 -9.93 -6.73 -4.62
N ILE A 149 -9.10 -6.70 -3.58
CA ILE A 149 -9.51 -6.86 -2.18
C ILE A 149 -8.90 -5.75 -1.29
N THR A 150 -9.57 -5.46 -0.19
CA THR A 150 -9.03 -4.71 0.95
C THR A 150 -8.92 -5.68 2.11
N THR A 151 -7.71 -6.03 2.51
CA THR A 151 -7.47 -7.14 3.44
C THR A 151 -7.93 -6.84 4.85
N ASN A 152 -7.80 -5.59 5.30
CA ASN A 152 -8.25 -5.17 6.63
C ASN A 152 -9.06 -3.87 6.58
N ASN A 153 -10.30 -3.94 7.05
CA ASN A 153 -11.26 -2.84 7.07
C ASN A 153 -11.29 -2.19 8.46
N THR A 154 -10.41 -1.22 8.69
CA THR A 154 -10.19 -0.59 10.00
C THR A 154 -11.43 0.10 10.59
N ILE A 155 -12.36 0.58 9.75
CA ILE A 155 -13.59 1.24 10.21
C ILE A 155 -14.57 0.23 10.81
N TYR A 156 -14.64 -0.98 10.23
CA TYR A 156 -15.63 -2.00 10.61
C TYR A 156 -15.02 -3.15 11.43
N GLY A 157 -13.69 -3.21 11.55
CA GLY A 157 -12.99 -4.22 12.32
C GLY A 157 -13.03 -5.62 11.68
N THR A 158 -13.16 -5.71 10.35
CA THR A 158 -13.15 -6.97 9.62
C THR A 158 -11.85 -7.15 8.85
N GLU A 159 -11.33 -8.38 8.84
CA GLU A 159 -10.04 -8.72 8.23
C GLU A 159 -10.11 -10.04 7.46
N ILE A 160 -9.44 -10.10 6.31
CA ILE A 160 -9.20 -11.32 5.53
C ILE A 160 -7.89 -11.92 6.03
N LYS A 161 -7.98 -12.99 6.82
CA LYS A 161 -6.82 -13.60 7.51
C LYS A 161 -6.05 -14.60 6.67
N GLU A 162 -6.62 -15.07 5.58
CA GLU A 162 -6.04 -16.08 4.70
C GLU A 162 -5.86 -15.52 3.30
N ASP A 163 -4.78 -15.92 2.63
CA ASP A 163 -4.53 -15.50 1.25
C ASP A 163 -5.59 -16.13 0.33
N ILE A 164 -6.21 -15.29 -0.49
CA ILE A 164 -7.20 -15.71 -1.47
C ILE A 164 -6.49 -16.33 -2.67
N ILE A 165 -6.97 -17.48 -3.12
CA ILE A 165 -6.55 -18.08 -4.39
C ILE A 165 -7.41 -17.46 -5.50
N SER A 166 -6.78 -16.77 -6.44
CA SER A 166 -7.45 -16.12 -7.57
C SER A 166 -6.98 -16.72 -8.90
N PRO A 167 -7.89 -17.02 -9.83
CA PRO A 167 -7.55 -17.45 -11.19
C PRO A 167 -7.04 -16.28 -12.07
N VAL A 168 -7.17 -15.04 -11.60
CA VAL A 168 -6.80 -13.80 -12.28
C VAL A 168 -5.85 -12.99 -11.40
N PRO A 169 -5.16 -11.96 -11.92
CA PRO A 169 -4.31 -11.08 -11.14
C PRO A 169 -5.00 -10.58 -9.87
N LEU A 170 -4.45 -10.90 -8.70
CA LEU A 170 -4.98 -10.46 -7.40
C LEU A 170 -4.28 -9.18 -6.98
N ILE A 171 -5.06 -8.14 -6.66
CA ILE A 171 -4.58 -6.86 -6.17
C ILE A 171 -5.14 -6.60 -4.78
N ALA A 172 -4.27 -6.22 -3.85
CA ALA A 172 -4.66 -6.03 -2.45
C ALA A 172 -4.26 -4.66 -1.90
N ASP A 173 -5.23 -3.97 -1.31
CA ASP A 173 -4.96 -2.89 -0.36
C ASP A 173 -4.65 -3.51 1.01
N MET A 174 -3.37 -3.44 1.41
CA MET A 174 -2.88 -3.91 2.71
C MET A 174 -2.40 -2.75 3.59
N SER A 175 -2.99 -1.57 3.45
CA SER A 175 -2.56 -0.38 4.19
C SER A 175 -2.44 -0.59 5.69
N SER A 176 -3.29 -1.40 6.28
CA SER A 176 -3.38 -1.52 7.75
C SER A 176 -2.86 -2.84 8.32
N ASP A 177 -2.59 -3.83 7.50
CA ASP A 177 -2.20 -5.17 7.96
C ASP A 177 -0.92 -5.73 7.30
N ILE A 178 -0.29 -4.99 6.38
CA ILE A 178 1.03 -5.39 5.86
C ILE A 178 2.03 -5.56 7.01
N MET A 179 2.87 -6.58 6.95
CA MET A 179 3.85 -6.93 7.99
C MET A 179 3.25 -7.29 9.37
N SER A 180 1.92 -7.40 9.51
CA SER A 180 1.29 -7.89 10.74
C SER A 180 1.26 -9.42 10.82
N ARG A 181 1.37 -10.09 9.67
CA ARG A 181 1.43 -11.54 9.50
C ARG A 181 2.29 -11.90 8.29
N PRO A 182 2.77 -13.14 8.17
CA PRO A 182 3.36 -13.62 6.93
C PRO A 182 2.37 -13.54 5.77
N VAL A 183 2.83 -13.09 4.60
CA VAL A 183 2.07 -12.98 3.35
C VAL A 183 2.88 -13.64 2.24
N ASP A 184 2.26 -14.51 1.47
CA ASP A 184 2.89 -15.05 0.25
C ASP A 184 2.71 -14.04 -0.90
N VAL A 185 3.69 -13.15 -1.06
CA VAL A 185 3.68 -12.09 -2.07
C VAL A 185 3.52 -12.64 -3.48
N SER A 186 3.98 -13.86 -3.76
CA SER A 186 3.91 -14.48 -5.09
C SER A 186 2.48 -14.67 -5.62
N LYS A 187 1.49 -14.73 -4.72
CA LYS A 187 0.07 -14.86 -5.06
C LYS A 187 -0.56 -13.56 -5.59
N TYR A 188 0.11 -12.43 -5.40
CA TYR A 188 -0.44 -11.11 -5.74
C TYR A 188 0.21 -10.56 -7.00
N ALA A 189 -0.59 -9.97 -7.87
CA ALA A 189 -0.07 -9.14 -8.95
C ALA A 189 0.38 -7.77 -8.41
N MET A 190 -0.29 -7.30 -7.34
CA MET A 190 0.10 -6.08 -6.65
C MET A 190 -0.41 -6.08 -5.22
N ILE A 191 0.44 -5.62 -4.31
CA ILE A 191 0.08 -5.22 -2.95
C ILE A 191 0.42 -3.74 -2.82
N TYR A 192 -0.48 -2.94 -2.28
CA TYR A 192 -0.21 -1.53 -2.01
C TYR A 192 -0.78 -1.09 -0.67
N GLY A 193 -0.33 0.07 -0.21
CA GLY A 193 -0.88 0.66 1.00
C GLY A 193 -0.21 1.93 1.45
N GLY A 194 -0.82 2.60 2.42
CA GLY A 194 -0.25 3.75 3.11
C GLY A 194 0.65 3.32 4.26
N ALA A 195 1.86 3.86 4.33
CA ALA A 195 2.84 3.49 5.35
C ALA A 195 2.41 3.88 6.79
N GLN A 196 1.60 4.92 6.94
CA GLN A 196 1.28 5.58 8.21
C GLN A 196 0.54 4.69 9.24
N LYS A 197 0.07 3.51 8.84
CA LYS A 197 -0.64 2.61 9.75
C LYS A 197 0.32 1.65 10.42
N ASN A 198 1.08 0.84 9.67
CA ASN A 198 1.86 -0.24 10.27
C ASN A 198 3.37 -0.23 9.96
N VAL A 199 3.83 0.56 8.99
CA VAL A 199 5.21 0.41 8.50
C VAL A 199 6.05 1.68 8.44
N GLY A 200 5.47 2.87 8.65
CA GLY A 200 6.27 4.09 8.55
C GLY A 200 5.48 5.38 8.78
N PRO A 201 6.06 6.53 8.43
CA PRO A 201 5.43 7.83 8.61
C PRO A 201 4.30 8.09 7.61
N ALA A 202 3.45 9.07 7.93
CA ALA A 202 2.46 9.59 6.99
C ALA A 202 3.15 10.25 5.78
N GLY A 203 2.49 10.16 4.61
CA GLY A 203 2.95 10.77 3.36
C GLY A 203 3.62 9.78 2.39
N VAL A 204 3.95 8.59 2.83
CA VAL A 204 4.55 7.54 1.99
C VAL A 204 3.52 6.46 1.66
N ILE A 205 3.50 6.07 0.40
CA ILE A 205 2.78 4.91 -0.12
C ILE A 205 3.81 3.89 -0.57
N PHE A 206 3.58 2.62 -0.26
CA PHE A 206 4.32 1.51 -0.83
C PHE A 206 3.47 0.78 -1.87
N ALA A 207 4.13 0.22 -2.86
CA ALA A 207 3.53 -0.73 -3.78
C ALA A 207 4.55 -1.84 -4.10
N ILE A 208 4.12 -3.08 -3.98
CA ILE A 208 4.87 -4.28 -4.38
C ILE A 208 4.18 -4.79 -5.64
N ILE A 209 4.87 -4.77 -6.76
CA ILE A 209 4.24 -4.95 -8.07
C ILE A 209 4.95 -6.05 -8.83
N ARG A 210 4.20 -7.02 -9.33
CA ARG A 210 4.71 -8.04 -10.24
C ARG A 210 4.97 -7.44 -11.62
N LYS A 211 6.21 -7.48 -12.07
CA LYS A 211 6.68 -6.79 -13.28
C LYS A 211 5.92 -7.17 -14.54
N ASP A 212 5.62 -8.45 -14.72
CA ASP A 212 4.92 -8.97 -15.89
C ASP A 212 3.42 -8.68 -15.93
N ALA A 213 2.87 -8.18 -14.82
CA ALA A 213 1.46 -7.78 -14.73
C ALA A 213 1.18 -6.40 -15.33
N LEU A 214 2.23 -5.59 -15.55
CA LEU A 214 2.12 -4.24 -16.11
C LEU A 214 2.13 -4.23 -17.64
N GLY A 215 1.65 -3.12 -18.22
CA GLY A 215 1.66 -2.91 -19.67
C GLY A 215 0.64 -3.74 -20.45
N LYS A 216 -0.42 -4.20 -19.79
CA LYS A 216 -1.50 -5.00 -20.41
C LYS A 216 -2.65 -4.15 -20.93
N VAL A 217 -2.74 -2.88 -20.51
CA VAL A 217 -3.80 -1.97 -20.94
C VAL A 217 -3.41 -1.23 -22.22
N SER A 218 -4.37 -1.03 -23.11
CA SER A 218 -4.18 -0.33 -24.39
C SER A 218 -4.26 1.20 -24.23
N ARG A 219 -4.88 1.68 -23.14
CA ARG A 219 -5.00 3.11 -22.88
C ARG A 219 -3.66 3.79 -22.68
N LYS A 220 -3.55 5.03 -23.17
CA LYS A 220 -2.40 5.87 -22.86
C LYS A 220 -2.46 6.33 -21.39
N ILE A 221 -1.56 5.81 -20.57
CA ILE A 221 -1.43 6.23 -19.18
C ILE A 221 -0.54 7.47 -19.13
N PRO A 222 -0.93 8.56 -18.42
CA PRO A 222 -0.03 9.67 -18.14
C PRO A 222 1.22 9.17 -17.39
N THR A 223 2.41 9.65 -17.79
CA THR A 223 3.71 9.13 -17.32
C THR A 223 3.77 8.96 -15.80
N MET A 224 3.30 9.97 -15.05
CA MET A 224 3.37 9.92 -13.57
C MET A 224 2.34 8.96 -12.93
N LEU A 225 1.36 8.47 -13.68
CA LEU A 225 0.39 7.47 -13.24
C LEU A 225 0.73 6.05 -13.73
N ASP A 226 1.78 5.91 -14.50
CA ASP A 226 2.26 4.62 -15.02
C ASP A 226 3.28 4.03 -14.03
N TYR A 227 2.96 2.90 -13.42
CA TYR A 227 3.87 2.23 -12.49
C TYR A 227 5.22 1.89 -13.11
N ARG A 228 5.29 1.64 -14.42
CA ARG A 228 6.55 1.35 -15.15
C ARG A 228 7.55 2.50 -15.08
N THR A 229 7.10 3.72 -14.81
CA THR A 229 7.96 4.88 -14.62
C THR A 229 8.69 4.89 -13.28
N HIS A 230 8.17 4.15 -12.31
CA HIS A 230 8.63 4.16 -10.92
C HIS A 230 9.42 2.89 -10.52
N ILE A 231 9.48 1.90 -11.40
CA ILE A 231 10.22 0.62 -11.21
C ILE A 231 11.68 0.75 -11.62
#